data_46704ee7c537679f8bdb5c15036cf31c
#
_entry.id   46704ee7c537679f8bdb5c15036cf31c
#
_cell.length_a   1.000
_cell.length_b   1.000
_cell.length_c   1.000
_cell.angle_alpha   90.00
_cell.angle_beta   90.00
_cell.angle_gamma   90.00
#
_symmetry.space_group_name_H-M   'P 1'
#
loop_
_entity.id
_entity.type
_entity.pdbx_description
1 polymer ?
#
loop_
_entity_poly.entity_id
_entity_poly.type
_entity_poly.pdbx_seq_one_letter_code
_entity_poly.pdbx_strand_id
1 'polypeptide(L)'
;MTDWPYDDTLDALAADGKHHKLVMENEHVRVLETLIPPGALTAVHTHRWPSVLYMLSVSDFLRYDDGGNVITDSRTQAQPTPKGGAVYVPPMPPHSVRNIGSSEIRMINVEWKD
;
A
#
# COMPACT_ATOMS: atom_id res chain seq x y z
N MET A 1 1.24 5.76 -22.63
CA MET A 1 0.48 6.36 -21.53
C MET A 1 -0.51 5.35 -20.98
N THR A 2 -0.60 5.26 -19.68
CA THR A 2 -1.51 4.30 -19.03
C THR A 2 -2.82 4.98 -18.71
N ASP A 3 -3.91 4.41 -19.18
CA ASP A 3 -5.25 4.88 -18.83
C ASP A 3 -5.59 4.35 -17.44
N TRP A 4 -5.56 5.24 -16.45
CA TRP A 4 -5.94 4.90 -15.09
C TRP A 4 -7.38 5.34 -14.87
N PRO A 5 -8.32 4.38 -14.70
CA PRO A 5 -9.76 4.69 -14.73
C PRO A 5 -10.28 5.29 -13.42
N TYR A 6 -9.45 5.38 -12.38
CA TYR A 6 -9.90 5.81 -11.07
C TYR A 6 -9.62 7.30 -10.86
N ASP A 7 -10.44 7.94 -10.03
CA ASP A 7 -10.34 9.34 -9.71
C ASP A 7 -9.06 9.63 -8.90
N ASP A 8 -8.43 10.78 -9.15
CA ASP A 8 -7.22 11.19 -8.45
C ASP A 8 -7.44 11.37 -6.94
N THR A 9 -8.69 11.60 -6.51
CA THR A 9 -9.03 11.69 -5.08
C THR A 9 -8.87 10.36 -4.35
N LEU A 10 -8.79 9.25 -5.08
CA LEU A 10 -8.55 7.92 -4.52
C LEU A 10 -7.07 7.60 -4.38
N ASP A 11 -6.17 8.44 -4.92
CA ASP A 11 -4.73 8.23 -4.74
C ASP A 11 -4.37 8.15 -3.25
N ALA A 12 -3.40 7.29 -2.93
CA ALA A 12 -3.01 6.99 -1.55
C ALA A 12 -2.73 8.24 -0.71
N LEU A 13 -2.06 9.25 -1.26
CA LEU A 13 -1.80 10.49 -0.53
C LEU A 13 -3.08 11.31 -0.32
N ALA A 14 -3.94 11.37 -1.33
CA ALA A 14 -5.18 12.16 -1.27
C ALA A 14 -6.23 11.48 -0.39
N ALA A 15 -6.41 10.16 -0.55
CA ALA A 15 -7.46 9.42 0.13
C ALA A 15 -7.06 8.99 1.54
N ASP A 16 -5.78 8.74 1.77
CA ASP A 16 -5.30 8.15 3.03
C ASP A 16 -3.97 8.78 3.48
N GLY A 17 -3.93 10.10 3.52
CA GLY A 17 -2.75 10.84 4.00
C GLY A 17 -2.41 10.57 5.46
N LYS A 18 -3.33 9.96 6.22
CA LYS A 18 -3.08 9.56 7.59
C LYS A 18 -2.03 8.44 7.68
N HIS A 19 -2.01 7.53 6.71
CA HIS A 19 -1.12 6.36 6.72
C HIS A 19 -0.06 6.41 5.62
N HIS A 20 -0.12 7.40 4.73
CA HIS A 20 0.83 7.56 3.63
C HIS A 20 1.45 8.95 3.69
N LYS A 21 2.78 9.00 3.69
CA LYS A 21 3.54 10.25 3.77
C LYS A 21 4.44 10.36 2.56
N LEU A 22 4.43 11.53 1.91
CA LEU A 22 5.34 11.81 0.81
C LEU A 22 6.75 12.02 1.34
N VAL A 23 7.70 11.22 0.86
CA VAL A 23 9.12 11.33 1.21
C VAL A 23 9.86 12.18 0.18
N MET A 24 9.69 11.87 -1.10
CA MET A 24 10.23 12.67 -2.19
C MET A 24 9.47 12.36 -3.47
N GLU A 25 9.52 13.28 -4.42
CA GLU A 25 8.88 13.11 -5.71
C GLU A 25 9.60 13.93 -6.76
N ASN A 26 9.76 13.35 -7.94
CA ASN A 26 10.22 14.07 -9.13
C ASN A 26 9.43 13.55 -10.34
N GLU A 27 9.89 13.88 -11.54
CA GLU A 27 9.21 13.46 -12.77
C GLU A 27 9.26 11.97 -13.04
N HIS A 28 10.17 11.24 -12.39
CA HIS A 28 10.39 9.80 -12.63
C HIS A 28 9.82 8.91 -11.55
N VAL A 29 9.89 9.34 -10.29
CA VAL A 29 9.51 8.50 -9.15
C VAL A 29 8.76 9.31 -8.11
N ARG A 30 7.94 8.60 -7.35
CA ARG A 30 7.33 9.10 -6.12
C ARG A 30 7.63 8.10 -5.01
N VAL A 31 8.19 8.59 -3.90
CA VAL A 31 8.52 7.73 -2.76
C VAL A 31 7.60 8.09 -1.60
N LEU A 32 6.87 7.09 -1.11
CA LEU A 32 5.99 7.22 0.05
C LEU A 32 6.51 6.37 1.20
N GLU A 33 6.23 6.81 2.41
CA GLU A 33 6.32 5.96 3.59
C GLU A 33 4.90 5.60 4.01
N THR A 34 4.64 4.31 4.18
CA THR A 34 3.35 3.80 4.67
C THR A 34 3.54 3.30 6.09
N LEU A 35 2.68 3.75 7.00
CA LEU A 35 2.69 3.34 8.40
C LEU A 35 1.27 3.03 8.84
N ILE A 36 1.02 1.76 9.19
CA ILE A 36 -0.29 1.29 9.65
C ILE A 36 -0.12 0.68 11.04
N PRO A 37 -0.50 1.39 12.11
CA PRO A 37 -0.42 0.86 13.46
C PRO A 37 -1.32 -0.37 13.67
N PRO A 38 -1.07 -1.18 14.72
CA PRO A 38 -1.96 -2.29 15.04
C PRO A 38 -3.41 -1.84 15.19
N GLY A 39 -4.32 -2.58 14.58
CA GLY A 39 -5.75 -2.29 14.59
C GLY A 39 -6.22 -1.22 13.62
N ALA A 40 -5.32 -0.48 13.01
CA ALA A 40 -5.71 0.59 12.08
C ALA A 40 -6.19 0.02 10.73
N LEU A 41 -7.12 0.75 10.12
CA LEU A 41 -7.65 0.47 8.79
C LEU A 41 -7.37 1.69 7.91
N THR A 42 -6.73 1.47 6.77
CA THR A 42 -6.56 2.55 5.79
C THR A 42 -7.89 2.92 5.15
N ALA A 43 -8.02 4.16 4.69
CA ALA A 43 -9.13 4.52 3.81
C ALA A 43 -8.95 3.79 2.47
N VAL A 44 -10.05 3.61 1.74
CA VAL A 44 -9.99 3.04 0.38
C VAL A 44 -9.17 3.98 -0.50
N HIS A 45 -8.16 3.44 -1.18
CA HIS A 45 -7.23 4.22 -1.99
C HIS A 45 -6.68 3.39 -3.14
N THR A 46 -5.99 4.07 -4.06
CA THR A 46 -5.34 3.44 -5.21
C THR A 46 -3.85 3.78 -5.23
N HIS A 47 -3.11 2.95 -5.95
CA HIS A 47 -1.72 3.21 -6.35
C HIS A 47 -1.66 3.06 -7.87
N ARG A 48 -1.60 4.17 -8.60
CA ARG A 48 -1.69 4.15 -10.06
C ARG A 48 -0.41 3.69 -10.76
N TRP A 49 0.74 3.71 -10.05
CA TRP A 49 2.02 3.33 -10.64
C TRP A 49 2.50 2.02 -10.05
N PRO A 50 3.25 1.22 -10.84
CA PRO A 50 3.93 0.06 -10.27
C PRO A 50 4.95 0.52 -9.24
N SER A 51 5.20 -0.29 -8.23
CA SER A 51 6.08 0.10 -7.12
C SER A 51 6.90 -1.08 -6.61
N VAL A 52 8.00 -0.73 -5.96
CA VAL A 52 8.72 -1.65 -5.10
C VAL A 52 8.47 -1.20 -3.66
N LEU A 53 8.06 -2.16 -2.84
CA LEU A 53 7.84 -1.94 -1.40
C LEU A 53 9.02 -2.52 -0.65
N TYR A 54 9.72 -1.69 0.13
CA TYR A 54 10.74 -2.17 1.04
C TYR A 54 10.15 -2.26 2.45
N MET A 55 10.10 -3.47 2.99
CA MET A 55 9.40 -3.74 4.25
C MET A 55 10.31 -3.49 5.45
N LEU A 56 10.00 -2.44 6.23
CA LEU A 56 10.76 -2.09 7.45
C LEU A 56 10.21 -2.84 8.66
N SER A 57 8.89 -2.97 8.77
CA SER A 57 8.25 -3.82 9.77
C SER A 57 7.00 -4.43 9.19
N VAL A 58 6.66 -5.63 9.66
CA VAL A 58 5.55 -6.42 9.13
C VAL A 58 4.62 -6.83 10.26
N SER A 59 3.36 -7.08 9.89
CA SER A 59 2.34 -7.59 10.79
C SER A 59 1.31 -8.32 9.97
N ASP A 60 0.49 -9.14 10.58
CA ASP A 60 -0.62 -9.75 9.88
C ASP A 60 -1.61 -8.70 9.43
N PHE A 61 -2.17 -8.88 8.24
CA PHE A 61 -3.10 -7.92 7.67
C PHE A 61 -4.18 -8.60 6.82
N LEU A 62 -5.27 -7.87 6.65
CA LEU A 62 -6.30 -8.17 5.66
C LEU A 62 -6.33 -7.05 4.65
N ARG A 63 -6.41 -7.39 3.35
CA ARG A 63 -6.64 -6.43 2.29
C ARG A 63 -8.05 -6.64 1.77
N TYR A 64 -8.78 -5.53 1.61
CA TYR A 64 -10.15 -5.52 1.12
C TYR A 64 -10.20 -4.83 -0.24
N ASP A 65 -11.17 -5.23 -1.08
CA ASP A 65 -11.53 -4.45 -2.26
C ASP A 65 -12.40 -3.25 -1.84
N ASP A 66 -12.86 -2.46 -2.79
CA ASP A 66 -13.68 -1.28 -2.50
C ASP A 66 -15.09 -1.63 -2.02
N GLY A 67 -15.52 -2.86 -2.18
CA GLY A 67 -16.79 -3.38 -1.65
C GLY A 67 -16.67 -3.97 -0.26
N GLY A 68 -15.47 -3.97 0.34
CA GLY A 68 -15.25 -4.52 1.67
C GLY A 68 -15.01 -6.02 1.70
N ASN A 69 -14.82 -6.65 0.55
CA ASN A 69 -14.53 -8.09 0.47
C ASN A 69 -13.03 -8.34 0.68
N VAL A 70 -12.69 -9.36 1.47
CA VAL A 70 -11.29 -9.73 1.70
C VAL A 70 -10.70 -10.32 0.42
N ILE A 71 -9.63 -9.70 -0.09
CA ILE A 71 -8.91 -10.17 -1.26
C ILE A 71 -7.55 -10.76 -0.92
N THR A 72 -6.99 -10.42 0.26
CA THR A 72 -5.74 -10.99 0.75
C THR A 72 -5.81 -11.13 2.27
N ASP A 73 -5.40 -12.30 2.75
CA ASP A 73 -5.21 -12.56 4.18
C ASP A 73 -3.77 -13.03 4.35
N SER A 74 -2.95 -12.25 5.06
CA SER A 74 -1.52 -12.56 5.22
C SER A 74 -1.28 -13.89 5.90
N ARG A 75 -2.23 -14.34 6.72
CA ARG A 75 -2.09 -15.61 7.46
C ARG A 75 -2.23 -16.83 6.56
N THR A 76 -2.78 -16.66 5.35
CA THR A 76 -2.99 -17.74 4.39
C THR A 76 -2.12 -17.61 3.14
N GLN A 77 -1.22 -16.64 3.09
CA GLN A 77 -0.29 -16.48 1.97
C GLN A 77 0.68 -17.65 1.89
N ALA A 78 0.96 -18.10 0.66
CA ALA A 78 1.96 -19.15 0.42
C ALA A 78 3.37 -18.69 0.81
N GLN A 79 3.65 -17.40 0.61
CA GLN A 79 4.92 -16.78 0.97
C GLN A 79 4.67 -15.65 1.97
N PRO A 80 5.25 -15.69 3.16
CA PRO A 80 5.10 -14.60 4.11
C PRO A 80 5.77 -13.32 3.60
N THR A 81 5.25 -12.17 4.01
CA THR A 81 5.83 -10.87 3.67
C THR A 81 7.20 -10.75 4.33
N PRO A 82 8.28 -10.52 3.57
CA PRO A 82 9.62 -10.48 4.14
C PRO A 82 9.87 -9.16 4.87
N LYS A 83 10.32 -9.25 6.12
CA LYS A 83 10.87 -8.10 6.83
C LYS A 83 12.28 -7.83 6.29
N GLY A 84 12.56 -6.57 5.95
CA GLY A 84 13.84 -6.19 5.38
C GLY A 84 14.03 -6.65 3.94
N GLY A 85 12.97 -7.14 3.30
CA GLY A 85 12.97 -7.53 1.90
C GLY A 85 12.18 -6.56 1.03
N ALA A 86 12.25 -6.76 -0.28
CA ALA A 86 11.55 -5.93 -1.25
C ALA A 86 10.54 -6.77 -2.03
N VAL A 87 9.40 -6.17 -2.35
CA VAL A 87 8.31 -6.80 -3.10
C VAL A 87 7.89 -5.88 -4.23
N TYR A 88 7.79 -6.41 -5.44
CA TYR A 88 7.22 -5.68 -6.57
C TYR A 88 5.69 -5.75 -6.52
N VAL A 89 5.03 -4.63 -6.74
CA VAL A 89 3.57 -4.55 -6.79
C VAL A 89 3.14 -3.81 -8.05
N PRO A 90 2.25 -4.40 -8.87
CA PRO A 90 1.68 -3.68 -10.01
C PRO A 90 0.73 -2.57 -9.52
N PRO A 91 0.25 -1.69 -10.42
CA PRO A 91 -0.78 -0.73 -10.07
C PRO A 91 -1.96 -1.41 -9.37
N MET A 92 -2.48 -0.78 -8.32
CA MET A 92 -3.49 -1.39 -7.46
C MET A 92 -4.81 -0.62 -7.56
N PRO A 93 -5.91 -1.32 -7.95
CA PRO A 93 -7.25 -0.74 -7.91
C PRO A 93 -7.68 -0.42 -6.47
N PRO A 94 -8.85 0.23 -6.29
CA PRO A 94 -9.29 0.65 -4.96
C PRO A 94 -9.28 -0.50 -3.95
N HIS A 95 -8.62 -0.27 -2.83
CA HIS A 95 -8.47 -1.25 -1.76
C HIS A 95 -8.23 -0.55 -0.42
N SER A 96 -8.38 -1.31 0.66
CA SER A 96 -8.00 -0.87 2.00
C SER A 96 -7.26 -2.01 2.71
N VAL A 97 -6.50 -1.66 3.73
CA VAL A 97 -5.71 -2.63 4.50
C VAL A 97 -5.97 -2.42 5.99
N ARG A 98 -6.28 -3.51 6.68
CA ARG A 98 -6.39 -3.52 8.15
C ARG A 98 -5.20 -4.27 8.73
N ASN A 99 -4.52 -3.66 9.68
CA ASN A 99 -3.50 -4.33 10.47
C ASN A 99 -4.19 -5.14 11.56
N ILE A 100 -4.16 -6.46 11.46
CA ILE A 100 -4.79 -7.36 12.43
C ILE A 100 -3.78 -8.01 13.38
N GLY A 101 -2.51 -7.64 13.26
CA GLY A 101 -1.45 -8.14 14.12
C GLY A 101 -1.14 -7.21 15.29
N SER A 102 -0.01 -7.47 15.95
CA SER A 102 0.40 -6.74 17.15
C SER A 102 1.58 -5.80 16.92
N SER A 103 2.17 -5.77 15.73
CA SER A 103 3.24 -4.85 15.36
C SER A 103 2.76 -3.88 14.29
N GLU A 104 3.51 -2.78 14.09
CA GLU A 104 3.17 -1.85 13.02
C GLU A 104 3.58 -2.41 11.66
N ILE A 105 2.83 -2.04 10.63
CA ILE A 105 3.24 -2.25 9.24
C ILE A 105 3.91 -0.95 8.79
N ARG A 106 5.16 -1.03 8.39
CA ARG A 106 5.91 0.13 7.92
C ARG A 106 6.72 -0.24 6.70
N MET A 107 6.57 0.54 5.65
CA MET A 107 7.26 0.27 4.39
C MET A 107 7.59 1.54 3.65
N ILE A 108 8.60 1.45 2.80
CA ILE A 108 8.91 2.48 1.82
C ILE A 108 8.41 2.01 0.47
N ASN A 109 7.58 2.83 -0.16
CA ASN A 109 7.01 2.57 -1.47
C ASN A 109 7.77 3.41 -2.49
N VAL A 110 8.46 2.78 -3.43
CA VAL A 110 9.09 3.48 -4.55
C VAL A 110 8.21 3.24 -5.78
N GLU A 111 7.53 4.29 -6.21
CA GLU A 111 6.58 4.22 -7.34
C GLU A 111 7.24 4.77 -8.60
N TRP A 112 7.13 4.05 -9.70
CA TRP A 112 7.67 4.46 -11.00
C TRP A 112 6.59 5.13 -11.84
N LYS A 113 6.86 6.39 -12.24
CA LYS A 113 5.95 7.14 -13.10
C LYS A 113 6.17 6.87 -14.58
N ASP A 114 7.32 6.36 -14.95
CA ASP A 114 7.67 6.12 -16.34
C ASP A 114 7.10 4.83 -16.92
#